data_3514950c673d70e384b20048a32780e4
#
_entry.id   3514950c673d70e384b20048a32780e4
#
_cell.length_a   1.000
_cell.length_b   1.000
_cell.length_c   1.000
_cell.angle_alpha   90.00
_cell.angle_beta   90.00
_cell.angle_gamma   90.00
#
_symmetry.space_group_name_H-M   'P 1'
#
loop_
_entity.id
_entity.type
_entity.pdbx_description
1 polymer ?
#
loop_
_entity_poly.entity_id
_entity_poly.type
_entity_poly.pdbx_seq_one_letter_code
_entity_poly.pdbx_strand_id
1 'polypeptide(L)'
;MERYFSLSQGPLRIPCKIYEPDFGAPQRCILGVHGFGGSKDEEILTTISEEMSIFGSASVCFDFPAHGDSPLDSDGLTLDNCIETLLQVSQWAHNRYPDLDFCIYATGFGAYVTLIALEKIEEVVGKVKLVLHTPNLRMSDMLLRMVRMDEQQLREAGRRTLPARRQFDVTYAFYEQVRQHMALTTYDCPMLLLHAEKDDLLPVSDMYNFRRINEGCKLVVIPGADHQFHVPGTWDMVVDLTRDWFEFEQVLLCDWS
;
A
#
# COMPACT_ATOMS: atom_id res chain seq x y z
N MET A 1 -1.49 -9.38 -19.76
CA MET A 1 -2.51 -10.43 -19.43
C MET A 1 -2.80 -10.42 -17.94
N GLU A 2 -4.08 -10.42 -17.52
CA GLU A 2 -4.45 -10.49 -16.08
C GLU A 2 -5.02 -11.85 -15.70
N ARG A 3 -4.79 -12.29 -14.46
CA ARG A 3 -5.32 -13.56 -13.92
C ARG A 3 -5.59 -13.43 -12.43
N TYR A 4 -6.67 -14.06 -11.97
CA TYR A 4 -7.00 -14.24 -10.56
C TYR A 4 -6.52 -15.61 -10.07
N PHE A 5 -6.00 -15.65 -8.85
CA PHE A 5 -5.58 -16.88 -8.18
C PHE A 5 -5.67 -16.73 -6.66
N SER A 6 -5.41 -17.79 -5.92
CA SER A 6 -5.32 -17.72 -4.46
C SER A 6 -4.06 -18.42 -3.98
N LEU A 7 -3.34 -17.80 -3.06
CA LEU A 7 -2.28 -18.47 -2.31
C LEU A 7 -2.92 -19.25 -1.16
N SER A 8 -2.45 -20.47 -0.99
CA SER A 8 -2.90 -21.38 0.08
C SER A 8 -1.67 -22.00 0.77
N GLN A 9 -0.64 -21.18 1.01
CA GLN A 9 0.54 -21.59 1.76
C GLN A 9 0.36 -21.11 3.21
N GLY A 10 0.36 -22.05 4.16
CA GLY A 10 0.11 -21.71 5.56
C GLY A 10 -1.39 -21.61 5.92
N PRO A 11 -1.72 -20.95 7.03
CA PRO A 11 -3.10 -20.88 7.55
C PRO A 11 -3.99 -19.91 6.78
N LEU A 12 -3.40 -19.02 5.96
CA LEU A 12 -4.13 -17.97 5.27
C LEU A 12 -4.37 -18.35 3.80
N ARG A 13 -5.62 -18.21 3.36
CA ARG A 13 -5.96 -18.20 1.94
C ARG A 13 -6.01 -16.74 1.49
N ILE A 14 -5.10 -16.36 0.57
CA ILE A 14 -4.93 -14.98 0.12
C ILE A 14 -5.41 -14.88 -1.33
N PRO A 15 -6.52 -14.18 -1.60
CA PRO A 15 -6.92 -13.87 -2.97
C PRO A 15 -5.93 -12.90 -3.61
N CYS A 16 -5.49 -13.22 -4.80
CA CYS A 16 -4.49 -12.46 -5.55
C CYS A 16 -4.96 -12.21 -6.98
N LYS A 17 -4.38 -11.17 -7.58
CA LYS A 17 -4.49 -10.83 -8.99
C LYS A 17 -3.10 -10.55 -9.54
N ILE A 18 -2.76 -11.10 -10.69
CA ILE A 18 -1.48 -10.89 -11.34
C ILE A 18 -1.70 -10.26 -12.71
N TYR A 19 -0.81 -9.31 -13.05
CA TYR A 19 -0.68 -8.72 -14.36
C TYR A 19 0.70 -9.08 -14.91
N GLU A 20 0.76 -9.58 -16.14
CA GLU A 20 2.01 -9.91 -16.81
C GLU A 20 2.04 -9.22 -18.18
N PRO A 21 3.24 -8.83 -18.67
CA PRO A 21 3.38 -8.30 -20.02
C PRO A 21 2.78 -9.23 -21.07
N ASP A 22 2.18 -8.69 -22.10
CA ASP A 22 1.64 -9.49 -23.20
C ASP A 22 2.75 -10.08 -24.07
N PHE A 23 3.93 -9.46 -24.07
CA PHE A 23 5.09 -9.88 -24.84
C PHE A 23 6.37 -9.85 -24.00
N GLY A 24 7.19 -10.89 -24.15
CA GLY A 24 8.48 -11.00 -23.49
C GLY A 24 8.37 -11.50 -22.03
N ALA A 25 9.53 -11.72 -21.43
CA ALA A 25 9.63 -12.02 -19.99
C ALA A 25 9.57 -10.72 -19.19
N PRO A 26 8.98 -10.72 -17.99
CA PRO A 26 9.02 -9.54 -17.13
C PRO A 26 10.45 -9.14 -16.78
N GLN A 27 10.68 -7.84 -16.65
CA GLN A 27 11.98 -7.27 -16.27
C GLN A 27 11.97 -6.77 -14.82
N ARG A 28 10.79 -6.63 -14.19
CA ARG A 28 10.58 -6.15 -12.83
C ARG A 28 9.36 -6.82 -12.22
N CYS A 29 9.37 -7.01 -10.91
CA CYS A 29 8.22 -7.47 -10.15
C CYS A 29 7.71 -6.35 -9.25
N ILE A 30 6.43 -6.01 -9.35
CA ILE A 30 5.78 -4.98 -8.55
C ILE A 30 4.72 -5.62 -7.66
N LEU A 31 4.76 -5.34 -6.37
CA LEU A 31 3.70 -5.71 -5.45
C LEU A 31 2.75 -4.53 -5.25
N GLY A 32 1.47 -4.70 -5.59
CA GLY A 32 0.41 -3.73 -5.38
C GLY A 32 -0.31 -3.96 -4.06
N VAL A 33 -0.27 -2.98 -3.15
CA VAL A 33 -0.77 -3.11 -1.78
C VAL A 33 -1.85 -2.07 -1.52
N HIS A 34 -3.10 -2.53 -1.35
CA HIS A 34 -4.27 -1.66 -1.24
C HIS A 34 -4.43 -0.94 0.10
N GLY A 35 -5.24 0.12 0.12
CA GLY A 35 -5.60 0.90 1.30
C GLY A 35 -6.65 0.23 2.22
N PHE A 36 -6.96 0.89 3.35
CA PHE A 36 -7.96 0.40 4.31
C PHE A 36 -9.37 0.49 3.72
N GLY A 37 -10.08 -0.63 3.72
CA GLY A 37 -11.38 -0.74 3.08
C GLY A 37 -11.34 -1.03 1.57
N GLY A 38 -10.14 -1.11 1.00
CA GLY A 38 -9.90 -1.40 -0.40
C GLY A 38 -9.83 -2.89 -0.76
N SER A 39 -9.23 -3.19 -1.90
CA SER A 39 -9.00 -4.55 -2.38
C SER A 39 -7.92 -4.59 -3.47
N LYS A 40 -7.50 -5.80 -3.87
CA LYS A 40 -6.65 -6.04 -5.03
C LYS A 40 -7.21 -5.47 -6.36
N ASP A 41 -8.50 -5.14 -6.37
CA ASP A 41 -9.22 -4.60 -7.53
C ASP A 41 -9.46 -3.08 -7.40
N GLU A 42 -8.73 -2.39 -6.49
CA GLU A 42 -8.73 -0.91 -6.47
C GLU A 42 -8.32 -0.36 -7.83
N GLU A 43 -9.03 0.67 -8.29
CA GLU A 43 -8.80 1.27 -9.60
C GLU A 43 -7.36 1.73 -9.77
N ILE A 44 -6.77 2.37 -8.76
CA ILE A 44 -5.37 2.80 -8.84
C ILE A 44 -4.39 1.63 -8.96
N LEU A 45 -4.61 0.52 -8.24
CA LEU A 45 -3.75 -0.65 -8.36
C LEU A 45 -3.88 -1.30 -9.74
N THR A 46 -5.11 -1.34 -10.29
CA THR A 46 -5.37 -1.83 -11.64
C THR A 46 -4.65 -0.95 -12.66
N THR A 47 -4.84 0.37 -12.61
CA THR A 47 -4.24 1.32 -13.55
C THR A 47 -2.71 1.26 -13.51
N ILE A 48 -2.10 1.29 -12.32
CA ILE A 48 -0.64 1.17 -12.18
C ILE A 48 -0.16 -0.19 -12.74
N SER A 49 -0.86 -1.28 -12.43
CA SER A 49 -0.45 -2.62 -12.87
C SER A 49 -0.57 -2.78 -14.39
N GLU A 50 -1.61 -2.24 -15.01
CA GLU A 50 -1.79 -2.23 -16.46
C GLU A 50 -0.72 -1.40 -17.15
N GLU A 51 -0.50 -0.17 -16.69
CA GLU A 51 0.56 0.72 -17.20
C GLU A 51 1.92 0.04 -17.11
N MET A 52 2.28 -0.45 -15.93
CA MET A 52 3.58 -1.10 -15.72
C MET A 52 3.75 -2.41 -16.52
N SER A 53 2.65 -3.10 -16.86
CA SER A 53 2.71 -4.27 -17.74
C SER A 53 3.08 -3.91 -19.18
N ILE A 54 2.67 -2.73 -19.65
CA ILE A 54 3.07 -2.19 -20.97
C ILE A 54 4.58 -1.94 -20.99
N PHE A 55 5.16 -1.50 -19.87
CA PHE A 55 6.59 -1.27 -19.68
C PHE A 55 7.37 -2.53 -19.23
N GLY A 56 6.79 -3.71 -19.41
CA GLY A 56 7.51 -4.98 -19.19
C GLY A 56 7.61 -5.40 -17.72
N SER A 57 6.80 -4.88 -16.82
CA SER A 57 6.77 -5.32 -15.42
C SER A 57 5.67 -6.34 -15.18
N ALA A 58 5.90 -7.30 -14.28
CA ALA A 58 4.84 -8.11 -13.68
C ALA A 58 4.36 -7.44 -12.39
N SER A 59 3.04 -7.41 -12.17
CA SER A 59 2.47 -6.87 -10.93
C SER A 59 1.60 -7.91 -10.23
N VAL A 60 1.69 -7.98 -8.91
CA VAL A 60 0.89 -8.86 -8.06
C VAL A 60 0.14 -8.02 -7.03
N CYS A 61 -1.19 -8.04 -7.09
CA CYS A 61 -2.07 -7.41 -6.10
C CYS A 61 -2.77 -8.50 -5.28
N PHE A 62 -3.12 -8.21 -4.03
CA PHE A 62 -3.74 -9.19 -3.12
C PHE A 62 -4.71 -8.51 -2.16
N ASP A 63 -5.57 -9.31 -1.51
CA ASP A 63 -6.50 -8.83 -0.50
C ASP A 63 -5.97 -9.09 0.92
N PHE A 64 -5.92 -8.06 1.74
CA PHE A 64 -5.69 -8.20 3.18
C PHE A 64 -6.83 -8.93 3.88
N PRO A 65 -6.61 -9.48 5.12
CA PRO A 65 -7.67 -10.01 5.97
C PRO A 65 -8.87 -9.06 6.09
N ALA A 66 -10.07 -9.59 6.02
CA ALA A 66 -11.36 -8.89 6.04
C ALA A 66 -11.62 -7.93 4.86
N HIS A 67 -10.72 -7.82 3.88
CA HIS A 67 -10.85 -6.97 2.70
C HIS A 67 -11.11 -7.81 1.44
N GLY A 68 -11.69 -7.18 0.43
CA GLY A 68 -11.93 -7.80 -0.89
C GLY A 68 -12.59 -9.17 -0.79
N ASP A 69 -11.97 -10.18 -1.42
CA ASP A 69 -12.42 -11.57 -1.44
C ASP A 69 -11.75 -12.44 -0.35
N SER A 70 -11.06 -11.83 0.62
CA SER A 70 -10.44 -12.56 1.73
C SER A 70 -11.49 -13.40 2.46
N PRO A 71 -11.23 -14.69 2.74
CA PRO A 71 -12.16 -15.53 3.51
C PRO A 71 -12.21 -15.18 4.99
N LEU A 72 -11.23 -14.41 5.49
CA LEU A 72 -11.20 -13.95 6.87
C LEU A 72 -12.23 -12.86 7.10
N ASP A 73 -12.84 -12.90 8.26
CA ASP A 73 -13.74 -11.86 8.78
C ASP A 73 -12.98 -10.80 9.60
N SER A 74 -13.72 -9.96 10.30
CA SER A 74 -13.18 -8.89 11.13
C SER A 74 -12.31 -9.37 12.29
N ASP A 75 -12.55 -10.56 12.83
CA ASP A 75 -11.74 -11.13 13.90
C ASP A 75 -10.37 -11.62 13.36
N GLY A 76 -10.32 -11.95 12.09
CA GLY A 76 -9.09 -12.23 11.35
C GLY A 76 -8.30 -10.98 10.93
N LEU A 77 -8.88 -9.78 11.03
CA LEU A 77 -8.19 -8.52 10.77
C LEU A 77 -7.29 -8.17 11.95
N THR A 78 -6.09 -8.71 11.94
CA THR A 78 -5.02 -8.39 12.88
C THR A 78 -3.82 -7.83 12.14
N LEU A 79 -3.00 -7.03 12.82
CA LEU A 79 -1.79 -6.49 12.21
C LEU A 79 -0.81 -7.61 11.84
N ASP A 80 -0.70 -8.64 12.69
CA ASP A 80 0.14 -9.81 12.42
C ASP A 80 -0.33 -10.55 11.16
N ASN A 81 -1.63 -10.77 10.99
CA ASN A 81 -2.17 -11.41 9.77
C ASN A 81 -1.96 -10.53 8.53
N CYS A 82 -2.02 -9.20 8.66
CA CYS A 82 -1.72 -8.30 7.54
C CYS A 82 -0.25 -8.38 7.14
N ILE A 83 0.66 -8.37 8.11
CA ILE A 83 2.10 -8.53 7.87
C ILE A 83 2.38 -9.91 7.26
N GLU A 84 1.83 -10.98 7.82
CA GLU A 84 2.02 -12.34 7.32
C GLU A 84 1.50 -12.49 5.88
N THR A 85 0.32 -11.90 5.58
CA THR A 85 -0.24 -11.86 4.22
C THR A 85 0.74 -11.20 3.26
N LEU A 86 1.26 -10.03 3.61
CA LEU A 86 2.22 -9.28 2.80
C LEU A 86 3.50 -10.09 2.56
N LEU A 87 4.05 -10.73 3.60
CA LEU A 87 5.26 -11.56 3.50
C LEU A 87 5.06 -12.80 2.62
N GLN A 88 3.93 -13.51 2.76
CA GLN A 88 3.62 -14.68 1.94
C GLN A 88 3.48 -14.32 0.46
N VAL A 89 2.83 -13.19 0.14
CA VAL A 89 2.72 -12.74 -1.25
C VAL A 89 4.07 -12.27 -1.78
N SER A 90 4.87 -11.58 -0.99
CA SER A 90 6.24 -11.17 -1.36
C SER A 90 7.12 -12.39 -1.66
N GLN A 91 7.10 -13.40 -0.80
CA GLN A 91 7.86 -14.64 -1.00
C GLN A 91 7.41 -15.38 -2.25
N TRP A 92 6.10 -15.47 -2.49
CA TRP A 92 5.58 -16.12 -3.69
C TRP A 92 5.99 -15.37 -4.96
N ALA A 93 5.89 -14.04 -4.96
CA ALA A 93 6.25 -13.20 -6.09
C ALA A 93 7.76 -13.29 -6.38
N HIS A 94 8.60 -13.25 -5.34
CA HIS A 94 10.04 -13.44 -5.47
C HIS A 94 10.40 -14.82 -6.02
N ASN A 95 9.78 -15.89 -5.52
CA ASN A 95 10.01 -17.25 -6.03
C ASN A 95 9.58 -17.42 -7.50
N ARG A 96 8.56 -16.69 -7.93
CA ARG A 96 8.10 -16.69 -9.33
C ARG A 96 9.03 -15.90 -10.25
N TYR A 97 9.65 -14.84 -9.72
CA TYR A 97 10.49 -13.90 -10.44
C TYR A 97 11.81 -13.63 -9.66
N PRO A 98 12.68 -14.65 -9.51
CA PRO A 98 13.77 -14.58 -8.51
C PRO A 98 14.87 -13.56 -8.83
N ASP A 99 15.07 -13.23 -10.09
CA ASP A 99 16.20 -12.38 -10.52
C ASP A 99 15.75 -10.96 -10.91
N LEU A 100 14.50 -10.59 -10.60
CA LEU A 100 13.95 -9.29 -10.95
C LEU A 100 14.06 -8.30 -9.80
N ASP A 101 14.23 -7.02 -10.14
CA ASP A 101 14.08 -5.92 -9.20
C ASP A 101 12.70 -5.99 -8.56
N PHE A 102 12.66 -5.96 -7.22
CA PHE A 102 11.42 -6.02 -6.46
C PHE A 102 10.98 -4.62 -6.03
N CYS A 103 9.82 -4.22 -6.51
CA CYS A 103 9.22 -2.92 -6.24
C CYS A 103 7.90 -3.08 -5.50
N ILE A 104 7.50 -2.08 -4.70
CA ILE A 104 6.21 -2.07 -4.02
C ILE A 104 5.52 -0.73 -4.27
N TYR A 105 4.30 -0.79 -4.80
CA TYR A 105 3.37 0.33 -4.84
C TYR A 105 2.31 0.11 -3.77
N ALA A 106 2.23 1.00 -2.80
CA ALA A 106 1.34 0.83 -1.65
C ALA A 106 0.53 2.09 -1.35
N THR A 107 -0.78 1.93 -1.07
CA THR A 107 -1.68 3.03 -0.76
C THR A 107 -2.07 3.05 0.72
N GLY A 108 -2.18 4.22 1.32
CA GLY A 108 -2.78 4.46 2.64
C GLY A 108 -2.34 3.49 3.74
N PHE A 109 -3.25 2.58 4.13
CA PHE A 109 -3.00 1.50 5.09
C PHE A 109 -1.97 0.49 4.58
N GLY A 110 -2.03 0.13 3.29
CA GLY A 110 -1.04 -0.76 2.69
C GLY A 110 0.37 -0.19 2.79
N ALA A 111 0.53 1.13 2.61
CA ALA A 111 1.80 1.80 2.82
C ALA A 111 2.26 1.74 4.28
N TYR A 112 1.34 1.88 5.25
CA TYR A 112 1.63 1.70 6.67
C TYR A 112 2.13 0.27 6.96
N VAL A 113 1.41 -0.77 6.51
CA VAL A 113 1.82 -2.17 6.72
C VAL A 113 3.16 -2.47 6.04
N THR A 114 3.37 -1.94 4.83
CA THR A 114 4.64 -2.09 4.10
C THR A 114 5.80 -1.50 4.89
N LEU A 115 5.65 -0.29 5.44
CA LEU A 115 6.69 0.36 6.21
C LEU A 115 7.05 -0.40 7.49
N ILE A 116 6.06 -0.82 8.29
CA ILE A 116 6.34 -1.54 9.54
C ILE A 116 6.87 -2.95 9.33
N ALA A 117 6.64 -3.55 8.16
CA ALA A 117 7.14 -4.87 7.76
C ALA A 117 8.40 -4.81 6.88
N LEU A 118 8.94 -3.63 6.57
CA LEU A 118 9.96 -3.44 5.53
C LEU A 118 11.21 -4.31 5.75
N GLU A 119 11.75 -4.34 6.95
CA GLU A 119 12.91 -5.16 7.28
C GLU A 119 12.65 -6.65 6.98
N LYS A 120 11.50 -7.17 7.39
CA LYS A 120 11.10 -8.57 7.11
C LYS A 120 10.87 -8.83 5.62
N ILE A 121 10.35 -7.83 4.89
CA ILE A 121 10.20 -7.95 3.43
C ILE A 121 11.58 -8.05 2.78
N GLU A 122 12.53 -7.18 3.16
CA GLU A 122 13.89 -7.18 2.62
C GLU A 122 14.67 -8.45 2.99
N GLU A 123 14.40 -9.08 4.12
CA GLU A 123 14.94 -10.40 4.46
C GLU A 123 14.46 -11.49 3.48
N VAL A 124 13.26 -11.34 2.93
CA VAL A 124 12.63 -12.33 2.02
C VAL A 124 13.02 -12.09 0.56
N VAL A 125 13.01 -10.84 0.10
CA VAL A 125 13.12 -10.51 -1.34
C VAL A 125 14.38 -9.70 -1.68
N GLY A 126 15.19 -9.34 -0.70
CA GLY A 126 16.30 -8.41 -0.87
C GLY A 126 15.84 -6.95 -0.84
N LYS A 127 16.71 -6.04 -1.29
CA LYS A 127 16.41 -4.61 -1.31
C LYS A 127 15.23 -4.30 -2.24
N VAL A 128 14.38 -3.41 -1.78
CA VAL A 128 13.17 -3.00 -2.50
C VAL A 128 13.19 -1.52 -2.85
N LYS A 129 12.35 -1.13 -3.81
CA LYS A 129 12.07 0.25 -4.18
C LYS A 129 10.59 0.53 -3.95
N LEU A 130 10.27 1.62 -3.24
CA LEU A 130 8.89 1.90 -2.82
C LEU A 130 8.29 3.11 -3.55
N VAL A 131 7.01 3.02 -3.89
CA VAL A 131 6.11 4.15 -4.09
C VAL A 131 5.02 4.08 -3.03
N LEU A 132 4.93 5.12 -2.20
CA LEU A 132 3.96 5.22 -1.12
C LEU A 132 2.96 6.33 -1.47
N HIS A 133 1.76 5.93 -1.86
CA HIS A 133 0.70 6.84 -2.28
C HIS A 133 -0.20 7.18 -1.09
N THR A 134 -0.22 8.45 -0.68
CA THR A 134 -0.92 8.94 0.53
C THR A 134 -0.73 8.02 1.74
N PRO A 135 0.54 7.76 2.18
CA PRO A 135 0.79 6.81 3.24
C PRO A 135 0.18 7.28 4.56
N ASN A 136 -0.49 6.38 5.25
CA ASN A 136 -1.05 6.67 6.56
C ASN A 136 -0.02 6.43 7.66
N LEU A 137 0.77 7.44 7.97
CA LEU A 137 1.86 7.35 8.96
C LEU A 137 1.38 7.34 10.43
N ARG A 138 0.10 7.68 10.67
CA ARG A 138 -0.55 7.72 12.00
C ARG A 138 -1.83 6.87 11.98
N MET A 139 -1.67 5.59 11.68
CA MET A 139 -2.81 4.69 11.46
C MET A 139 -3.75 4.60 12.67
N SER A 140 -3.24 4.63 13.90
CA SER A 140 -4.08 4.60 15.10
C SER A 140 -5.01 5.81 15.21
N ASP A 141 -4.50 7.02 14.92
CA ASP A 141 -5.31 8.23 14.93
C ASP A 141 -6.38 8.19 13.83
N MET A 142 -6.02 7.68 12.67
CA MET A 142 -6.95 7.52 11.56
C MET A 142 -8.06 6.52 11.88
N LEU A 143 -7.75 5.38 12.50
CA LEU A 143 -8.76 4.40 12.90
C LEU A 143 -9.81 5.04 13.81
N LEU A 144 -9.40 5.81 14.83
CA LEU A 144 -10.35 6.49 15.73
C LEU A 144 -11.23 7.51 14.97
N ARG A 145 -10.65 8.26 14.01
CA ARG A 145 -11.44 9.16 13.15
C ARG A 145 -12.44 8.41 12.29
N MET A 146 -12.02 7.29 11.66
CA MET A 146 -12.89 6.48 10.80
C MET A 146 -14.07 5.88 11.58
N VAL A 147 -13.82 5.36 12.78
CA VAL A 147 -14.87 4.80 13.63
C VAL A 147 -15.70 5.88 14.33
N ARG A 148 -15.25 7.16 14.29
CA ARG A 148 -15.86 8.31 14.98
C ARG A 148 -16.02 8.08 16.47
N MET A 149 -14.98 7.53 17.10
CA MET A 149 -14.90 7.22 18.53
C MET A 149 -13.55 7.64 19.07
N ASP A 150 -13.49 7.97 20.36
CA ASP A 150 -12.23 7.98 21.07
C ASP A 150 -11.81 6.55 21.50
N GLU A 151 -10.60 6.43 22.05
CA GLU A 151 -10.06 5.13 22.46
C GLU A 151 -10.94 4.44 23.52
N GLN A 152 -11.46 5.20 24.50
CA GLN A 152 -12.28 4.65 25.55
C GLN A 152 -13.62 4.13 25.01
N GLN A 153 -14.25 4.87 24.13
CA GLN A 153 -15.50 4.47 23.48
C GLN A 153 -15.31 3.20 22.63
N LEU A 154 -14.19 3.11 21.88
CA LEU A 154 -13.88 1.90 21.09
C LEU A 154 -13.60 0.70 21.98
N ARG A 155 -12.90 0.91 23.10
CA ARG A 155 -12.64 -0.13 24.12
C ARG A 155 -13.93 -0.66 24.73
N GLU A 156 -14.82 0.22 25.16
CA GLU A 156 -16.10 -0.14 25.76
C GLU A 156 -17.03 -0.86 24.75
N ALA A 157 -17.05 -0.40 23.49
CA ALA A 157 -17.83 -1.02 22.42
C ALA A 157 -17.24 -2.35 21.93
N GLY A 158 -15.93 -2.54 22.10
CA GLY A 158 -15.17 -3.71 21.63
C GLY A 158 -14.90 -3.68 20.11
N ARG A 159 -15.85 -3.15 19.31
CA ARG A 159 -15.74 -3.03 17.85
C ARG A 159 -16.67 -1.97 17.27
N ARG A 160 -16.38 -1.54 16.06
CA ARG A 160 -17.22 -0.64 15.27
C ARG A 160 -17.19 -1.02 13.79
N THR A 161 -18.36 -1.23 13.21
CA THR A 161 -18.50 -1.52 11.77
C THR A 161 -18.22 -0.28 10.94
N LEU A 162 -17.38 -0.43 9.92
CA LEU A 162 -17.12 0.58 8.90
C LEU A 162 -17.88 0.27 7.61
N PRO A 163 -18.52 1.28 7.01
CA PRO A 163 -19.07 1.16 5.67
C PRO A 163 -17.92 1.19 4.66
N ALA A 164 -17.62 0.04 4.07
CA ALA A 164 -16.69 -0.11 2.96
C ALA A 164 -17.38 -0.93 1.86
N ARG A 165 -16.73 -1.15 0.72
CA ARG A 165 -17.24 -2.03 -0.33
C ARG A 165 -17.61 -3.41 0.22
N ARG A 166 -16.78 -3.94 1.09
CA ARG A 166 -17.08 -5.04 2.00
C ARG A 166 -17.14 -4.48 3.42
N GLN A 167 -18.27 -4.64 4.12
CA GLN A 167 -18.39 -4.20 5.51
C GLN A 167 -17.52 -5.08 6.41
N PHE A 168 -16.80 -4.47 7.33
CA PHE A 168 -16.03 -5.13 8.36
C PHE A 168 -15.96 -4.27 9.62
N ASP A 169 -15.58 -4.89 10.74
CA ASP A 169 -15.44 -4.21 12.01
C ASP A 169 -13.97 -3.83 12.27
N VAL A 170 -13.75 -2.64 12.77
CA VAL A 170 -12.53 -2.28 13.47
C VAL A 170 -12.69 -2.75 14.92
N THR A 171 -11.93 -3.74 15.32
CA THR A 171 -11.93 -4.23 16.70
C THR A 171 -10.97 -3.42 17.56
N TYR A 172 -11.24 -3.33 18.87
CA TYR A 172 -10.32 -2.69 19.80
C TYR A 172 -8.96 -3.41 19.84
N ALA A 173 -8.95 -4.75 19.70
CA ALA A 173 -7.72 -5.53 19.62
C ALA A 173 -6.84 -5.16 18.43
N PHE A 174 -7.44 -4.94 17.23
CA PHE A 174 -6.71 -4.44 16.06
C PHE A 174 -6.15 -3.03 16.28
N TYR A 175 -6.97 -2.13 16.86
CA TYR A 175 -6.51 -0.79 17.21
C TYR A 175 -5.31 -0.81 18.18
N GLU A 176 -5.33 -1.66 19.22
CA GLU A 176 -4.21 -1.79 20.15
C GLU A 176 -2.92 -2.25 19.48
N GLN A 177 -3.01 -3.22 18.56
CA GLN A 177 -1.86 -3.66 17.76
C GLN A 177 -1.29 -2.51 16.91
N VAL A 178 -2.16 -1.82 16.18
CA VAL A 178 -1.76 -0.68 15.33
C VAL A 178 -1.12 0.44 16.14
N ARG A 179 -1.65 0.74 17.34
CA ARG A 179 -1.12 1.80 18.22
C ARG A 179 0.29 1.52 18.72
N GLN A 180 0.68 0.25 18.82
CA GLN A 180 2.02 -0.15 19.26
C GLN A 180 3.08 -0.04 18.16
N HIS A 181 2.69 0.19 16.90
CA HIS A 181 3.57 0.21 15.75
C HIS A 181 3.51 1.55 15.04
N MET A 182 4.58 2.31 15.09
CA MET A 182 4.69 3.62 14.45
C MET A 182 5.42 3.51 13.13
N ALA A 183 4.78 4.00 12.03
CA ALA A 183 5.42 4.10 10.73
C ALA A 183 6.27 5.38 10.57
N LEU A 184 6.10 6.37 11.44
CA LEU A 184 6.90 7.60 11.42
C LEU A 184 8.24 7.37 12.11
N THR A 185 9.14 6.68 11.44
CA THR A 185 10.52 6.38 11.87
C THR A 185 11.47 6.44 10.67
N THR A 186 12.74 6.10 10.87
CA THR A 186 13.78 6.10 9.82
C THR A 186 13.82 4.77 9.08
N TYR A 187 14.00 4.83 7.76
CA TYR A 187 14.12 3.68 6.86
C TYR A 187 15.31 3.87 5.92
N ASP A 188 16.06 2.81 5.67
CA ASP A 188 17.13 2.75 4.68
C ASP A 188 16.60 2.09 3.39
N CYS A 189 15.75 2.81 2.68
CA CYS A 189 15.11 2.31 1.47
C CYS A 189 14.83 3.47 0.51
N PRO A 190 15.15 3.34 -0.81
CA PRO A 190 14.72 4.32 -1.81
C PRO A 190 13.21 4.36 -1.91
N MET A 191 12.61 5.52 -1.67
CA MET A 191 11.16 5.68 -1.71
C MET A 191 10.70 7.00 -2.31
N LEU A 192 9.59 6.92 -3.02
CA LEU A 192 8.82 8.06 -3.52
C LEU A 192 7.52 8.15 -2.72
N LEU A 193 7.29 9.28 -2.05
CA LEU A 193 6.00 9.62 -1.45
C LEU A 193 5.21 10.49 -2.42
N LEU A 194 4.00 10.06 -2.74
CA LEU A 194 3.01 10.85 -3.48
C LEU A 194 1.89 11.27 -2.52
N HIS A 195 1.60 12.55 -2.46
CA HIS A 195 0.59 13.07 -1.55
C HIS A 195 -0.26 14.16 -2.19
N ALA A 196 -1.52 14.26 -1.80
CA ALA A 196 -2.43 15.27 -2.32
C ALA A 196 -2.25 16.60 -1.56
N GLU A 197 -2.20 17.73 -2.29
CA GLU A 197 -2.05 19.06 -1.69
C GLU A 197 -3.23 19.40 -0.77
N LYS A 198 -4.45 19.01 -1.17
CA LYS A 198 -5.71 19.29 -0.47
C LYS A 198 -6.26 18.09 0.27
N ASP A 199 -5.36 17.23 0.76
CA ASP A 199 -5.77 16.08 1.57
C ASP A 199 -6.36 16.55 2.91
N ASP A 200 -7.65 16.32 3.11
CA ASP A 200 -8.38 16.69 4.31
C ASP A 200 -8.40 15.57 5.38
N LEU A 201 -7.91 14.38 5.02
CA LEU A 201 -7.83 13.23 5.91
C LEU A 201 -6.44 13.05 6.51
N LEU A 202 -5.39 13.16 5.69
CA LEU A 202 -4.00 12.94 6.07
C LEU A 202 -3.20 14.24 5.96
N PRO A 203 -2.70 14.80 7.05
CA PRO A 203 -1.97 16.06 7.02
C PRO A 203 -0.68 15.98 6.21
N VAL A 204 -0.50 16.86 5.23
CA VAL A 204 0.75 16.94 4.43
C VAL A 204 1.98 17.21 5.32
N SER A 205 1.80 17.81 6.49
CA SER A 205 2.88 18.02 7.47
C SER A 205 3.54 16.72 7.93
N ASP A 206 2.78 15.61 7.99
CA ASP A 206 3.35 14.31 8.33
C ASP A 206 4.28 13.80 7.22
N MET A 207 3.97 14.10 5.96
CA MET A 207 4.84 13.78 4.82
C MET A 207 6.15 14.57 4.84
N TYR A 208 6.10 15.85 5.14
CA TYR A 208 7.29 16.67 5.32
C TYR A 208 8.16 16.19 6.50
N ASN A 209 7.52 15.83 7.63
CA ASN A 209 8.22 15.26 8.78
C ASN A 209 8.90 13.92 8.43
N PHE A 210 8.18 13.04 7.73
CA PHE A 210 8.71 11.75 7.29
C PHE A 210 9.92 11.94 6.35
N ARG A 211 9.78 12.80 5.32
CA ARG A 211 10.89 13.11 4.41
C ARG A 211 12.11 13.66 5.13
N ARG A 212 11.92 14.52 6.14
CA ARG A 212 13.02 15.15 6.90
C ARG A 212 13.88 14.14 7.65
N ILE A 213 13.31 13.02 8.10
CA ILE A 213 14.04 11.97 8.84
C ILE A 213 14.45 10.79 7.94
N ASN A 214 14.08 10.79 6.66
CA ASN A 214 14.38 9.75 5.68
C ASN A 214 15.04 10.37 4.44
N GLU A 215 16.39 10.42 4.42
CA GLU A 215 17.16 11.09 3.37
C GLU A 215 16.96 10.47 1.98
N GLY A 216 16.73 9.14 1.91
CA GLY A 216 16.41 8.41 0.67
C GLY A 216 15.00 8.63 0.14
N CYS A 217 14.16 9.40 0.85
CA CYS A 217 12.78 9.66 0.48
C CYS A 217 12.66 10.90 -0.41
N LYS A 218 12.03 10.74 -1.58
CA LYS A 218 11.53 11.85 -2.40
C LYS A 218 10.04 12.07 -2.11
N LEU A 219 9.64 13.33 -1.90
CA LEU A 219 8.25 13.71 -1.69
C LEU A 219 7.76 14.56 -2.84
N VAL A 220 6.67 14.14 -3.47
CA VAL A 220 5.91 14.94 -4.45
C VAL A 220 4.53 15.21 -3.88
N VAL A 221 4.23 16.48 -3.66
CA VAL A 221 2.88 16.94 -3.30
C VAL A 221 2.19 17.38 -4.60
N ILE A 222 1.13 16.66 -4.99
CA ILE A 222 0.44 16.86 -6.25
C ILE A 222 -0.50 18.05 -6.13
N PRO A 223 -0.28 19.13 -6.93
CA PRO A 223 -1.04 20.36 -6.81
C PRO A 223 -2.52 20.14 -7.09
N GLY A 224 -3.38 20.76 -6.28
CA GLY A 224 -4.83 20.71 -6.43
C GLY A 224 -5.50 19.39 -6.13
N ALA A 225 -4.75 18.29 -5.95
CA ALA A 225 -5.31 16.97 -5.66
C ALA A 225 -6.03 16.93 -4.32
N ASP A 226 -7.20 16.28 -4.27
CA ASP A 226 -7.88 15.86 -3.05
C ASP A 226 -7.42 14.46 -2.61
N HIS A 227 -7.84 14.00 -1.44
CA HIS A 227 -7.44 12.69 -0.91
C HIS A 227 -7.72 11.53 -1.87
N GLN A 228 -8.78 11.60 -2.66
CA GLN A 228 -9.20 10.57 -3.61
C GLN A 228 -8.65 10.79 -5.02
N PHE A 229 -7.93 11.89 -5.26
CA PHE A 229 -7.41 12.26 -6.60
C PHE A 229 -8.50 12.39 -7.67
N HIS A 230 -9.70 12.87 -7.29
CA HIS A 230 -10.80 13.07 -8.23
C HIS A 230 -10.60 14.25 -9.18
N VAL A 231 -9.67 15.15 -8.87
CA VAL A 231 -9.38 16.30 -9.72
C VAL A 231 -8.75 15.82 -11.03
N PRO A 232 -9.29 16.20 -12.21
CA PRO A 232 -8.77 15.75 -13.50
C PRO A 232 -7.27 15.99 -13.65
N GLY A 233 -6.56 14.99 -14.15
CA GLY A 233 -5.10 15.03 -14.39
C GLY A 233 -4.24 14.67 -13.15
N THR A 234 -4.78 14.72 -11.92
CA THR A 234 -4.00 14.37 -10.74
C THR A 234 -3.72 12.86 -10.67
N TRP A 235 -4.64 12.07 -11.16
CA TRP A 235 -4.49 10.63 -11.29
C TRP A 235 -3.39 10.24 -12.30
N ASP A 236 -3.39 10.88 -13.46
CA ASP A 236 -2.37 10.67 -14.50
C ASP A 236 -0.98 11.00 -13.97
N MET A 237 -0.85 12.08 -13.16
CA MET A 237 0.40 12.43 -12.50
C MET A 237 0.91 11.33 -11.55
N VAL A 238 0.01 10.67 -10.78
CA VAL A 238 0.39 9.54 -9.91
C VAL A 238 0.96 8.39 -10.74
N VAL A 239 0.31 8.07 -11.87
CA VAL A 239 0.73 6.99 -12.77
C VAL A 239 2.08 7.29 -13.39
N ASP A 240 2.25 8.48 -13.97
CA ASP A 240 3.50 8.91 -14.61
C ASP A 240 4.67 8.95 -13.63
N LEU A 241 4.48 9.53 -12.44
CA LEU A 241 5.51 9.61 -11.41
C LEU A 241 5.90 8.22 -10.88
N THR A 242 4.94 7.31 -10.75
CA THR A 242 5.19 5.93 -10.34
C THR A 242 6.01 5.18 -11.38
N ARG A 243 5.63 5.30 -12.67
CA ARG A 243 6.37 4.73 -13.78
C ARG A 243 7.80 5.27 -13.82
N ASP A 244 7.99 6.58 -13.78
CA ASP A 244 9.30 7.22 -13.87
C ASP A 244 10.20 6.80 -12.70
N TRP A 245 9.64 6.66 -11.50
CA TRP A 245 10.37 6.20 -10.33
C TRP A 245 10.84 4.75 -10.47
N PHE A 246 10.00 3.86 -10.94
CA PHE A 246 10.36 2.46 -11.08
C PHE A 246 11.26 2.19 -12.28
N GLU A 247 11.08 2.92 -13.40
CA GLU A 247 11.86 2.71 -14.63
C GLU A 247 13.23 3.41 -14.60
N PHE A 248 13.29 4.67 -14.15
CA PHE A 248 14.45 5.52 -14.37
C PHE A 248 15.18 5.94 -13.09
N GLU A 249 14.69 5.58 -11.91
CA GLU A 249 15.19 6.04 -10.60
C GLU A 249 15.19 7.58 -10.44
N GLN A 250 14.60 8.28 -11.37
CA GLN A 250 14.53 9.73 -11.42
C GLN A 250 13.08 10.15 -11.58
N VAL A 251 12.58 10.88 -10.60
CA VAL A 251 11.41 11.72 -10.82
C VAL A 251 11.92 12.95 -11.54
N LEU A 252 11.65 13.05 -12.84
CA LEU A 252 11.77 14.32 -13.55
C LEU A 252 10.69 15.22 -12.98
N LEU A 253 11.04 15.97 -11.93
CA LEU A 253 10.24 17.11 -11.51
C LEU A 253 10.31 18.10 -12.68
N CYS A 254 9.39 17.98 -13.63
CA CYS A 254 9.07 19.12 -14.49
C CYS A 254 8.68 20.23 -13.51
N ASP A 255 9.37 21.36 -13.57
CA ASP A 255 8.99 22.57 -12.84
C ASP A 255 7.54 22.92 -13.17
N TRP A 256 6.62 22.43 -12.36
CA TRP A 256 5.23 22.86 -12.38
C TRP A 256 5.15 24.16 -11.57
N SER A 257 5.77 25.22 -12.13
CA SER A 257 5.60 26.62 -11.66
C SER A 257 4.37 27.26 -12.26
#